data_79456c6a10fd798da29b2a569008541b
#
_entry.id   79456c6a10fd798da29b2a569008541b
#
_cell.length_a   1.000
_cell.length_b   1.000
_cell.length_c   1.000
_cell.angle_alpha   90.00
_cell.angle_beta   90.00
_cell.angle_gamma   90.00
#
_symmetry.space_group_name_H-M   'P 1'
#
loop_
_entity.id
_entity.type
_entity.pdbx_description
1 polymer ?
#
loop_
_entity_poly.entity_id
_entity_poly.type
_entity_poly.pdbx_seq_one_letter_code
_entity_poly.pdbx_strand_id
1 'polypeptide(L)'
;GRIPGPDTADMVLTALREGNKTLIVVDDDGGEEIFSEYGTCPLCGVGLQVVDPRRFSFNSKHGACPACEGLGQIGSGRTRAICSQCDGSRLRAEALAVKVDGYTIWDMVRHPLGDTAAILADLSLPAEKRPIAEPLLAEIQSRLAFLQQLGLAYLSLSRSGDTLSGGEAQRVRLAAQLGSHLTGVCYVLDEPTIGLHARDHKMLLGALKELRDRGNSILVVEHDEETIRAADHIIDLGPGAGQDGGHVVAAGDLSVLQKTPRSVTGASFKGQTPRITSR
;
A
#
# COMPACT_ATOMS: atom_id res chain seq x y z
N GLY A 1 25.20 43.66 22.48
CA GLY A 1 24.58 42.61 23.25
C GLY A 1 25.55 42.14 24.33
N ARG A 2 25.16 42.16 25.58
CA ARG A 2 25.93 41.56 26.70
C ARG A 2 25.91 40.05 26.50
N ILE A 3 27.06 39.40 26.53
CA ILE A 3 27.19 37.96 26.65
C ILE A 3 26.62 37.55 28.00
N PRO A 4 25.65 36.64 28.10
CA PRO A 4 25.11 36.19 29.40
C PRO A 4 26.20 35.62 30.29
N GLY A 5 26.19 35.95 31.60
CA GLY A 5 27.07 35.36 32.59
C GLY A 5 26.69 33.86 32.82
N PRO A 6 27.58 33.09 33.50
CA PRO A 6 27.34 31.67 33.76
C PRO A 6 26.02 31.40 34.46
N ASP A 7 25.54 32.29 35.32
CA ASP A 7 24.24 32.16 36.00
C ASP A 7 23.03 32.20 35.06
N THR A 8 23.16 32.92 33.93
CA THR A 8 22.05 33.03 32.95
C THR A 8 21.83 31.72 32.23
N ALA A 9 22.90 30.96 31.94
CA ALA A 9 22.78 29.67 31.25
C ALA A 9 22.03 28.65 32.14
N ASP A 10 22.33 28.62 33.42
CA ASP A 10 21.67 27.72 34.37
C ASP A 10 20.21 28.11 34.60
N MET A 11 19.88 29.39 34.59
CA MET A 11 18.51 29.88 34.66
C MET A 11 17.69 29.46 33.40
N VAL A 12 18.28 29.62 32.21
CA VAL A 12 17.65 29.20 30.94
C VAL A 12 17.44 27.69 30.92
N LEU A 13 18.43 26.87 31.31
CA LEU A 13 18.31 25.42 31.38
C LEU A 13 17.23 24.97 32.39
N THR A 14 17.16 25.65 33.53
CA THR A 14 16.15 25.38 34.56
C THR A 14 14.74 25.74 34.02
N ALA A 15 14.58 26.92 33.41
CA ALA A 15 13.32 27.36 32.83
C ALA A 15 12.85 26.41 31.70
N LEU A 16 13.76 25.94 30.84
CA LEU A 16 13.45 24.97 29.79
C LEU A 16 13.04 23.61 30.39
N ARG A 17 13.67 23.17 31.47
CA ARG A 17 13.35 21.94 32.16
C ARG A 17 11.94 21.98 32.80
N GLU A 18 11.63 23.05 33.53
CA GLU A 18 10.36 23.25 34.20
C GLU A 18 9.22 23.57 33.19
N GLY A 19 9.54 24.33 32.13
CA GLY A 19 8.61 24.72 31.07
C GLY A 19 8.42 23.67 29.96
N ASN A 20 8.79 22.42 30.21
CA ASN A 20 8.70 21.34 29.21
C ASN A 20 9.35 21.72 27.88
N LYS A 21 10.62 22.20 27.96
CA LYS A 21 11.45 22.65 26.84
C LYS A 21 10.94 23.91 26.12
N THR A 22 10.12 24.69 26.78
CA THR A 22 9.64 26.00 26.31
C THR A 22 9.84 27.04 27.40
N LEU A 23 10.35 28.22 27.03
CA LEU A 23 10.47 29.35 27.95
C LEU A 23 9.99 30.64 27.27
N ILE A 24 9.57 31.56 28.07
CA ILE A 24 9.19 32.91 27.64
C ILE A 24 10.20 33.87 28.24
N VAL A 25 10.82 34.68 27.40
CA VAL A 25 11.68 35.79 27.83
C VAL A 25 10.87 37.06 27.74
N VAL A 26 10.81 37.78 28.84
CA VAL A 26 10.15 39.10 28.91
C VAL A 26 11.23 40.16 28.98
N ASP A 27 11.19 41.12 28.08
CA ASP A 27 12.11 42.25 28.07
C ASP A 27 11.70 43.33 29.08
N ASP A 28 12.53 44.38 29.24
CA ASP A 28 12.28 45.46 30.20
C ASP A 28 11.06 46.34 29.79
N ASP A 29 10.64 46.27 28.53
CA ASP A 29 9.49 46.99 27.98
C ASP A 29 8.21 46.15 28.02
N GLY A 30 8.29 44.93 28.50
CA GLY A 30 7.15 43.98 28.60
C GLY A 30 6.91 43.19 27.32
N GLY A 31 7.81 43.23 26.36
CA GLY A 31 7.80 42.41 25.17
C GLY A 31 8.08 40.93 25.53
N GLU A 32 7.29 40.04 24.99
CA GLU A 32 7.42 38.59 25.22
C GLU A 32 8.01 37.89 24.00
N GLU A 33 9.09 37.13 24.18
CA GLU A 33 9.64 36.23 23.17
C GLU A 33 9.59 34.78 23.66
N ILE A 34 9.04 33.90 22.81
CA ILE A 34 8.90 32.48 23.12
C ILE A 34 10.03 31.69 22.46
N PHE A 35 10.76 30.94 23.29
CA PHE A 35 11.83 30.02 22.85
C PHE A 35 11.43 28.58 23.21
N SER A 36 11.65 27.66 22.26
CA SER A 36 11.38 26.24 22.47
C SER A 36 12.42 25.37 21.79
N GLU A 37 12.88 24.31 22.47
CA GLU A 37 13.71 23.28 21.85
C GLU A 37 12.98 22.51 20.74
N TYR A 38 11.65 22.50 20.76
CA TYR A 38 10.82 21.86 19.73
C TYR A 38 10.54 22.77 18.51
N GLY A 39 11.07 23.98 18.52
CA GLY A 39 10.78 25.00 17.53
C GLY A 39 9.46 25.73 17.82
N THR A 40 9.48 27.03 17.66
CA THR A 40 8.31 27.90 17.81
C THR A 40 8.27 28.83 16.62
N CYS A 41 7.09 29.11 16.08
CA CYS A 41 6.94 30.10 15.02
C CYS A 41 7.23 31.49 15.63
N PRO A 42 8.24 32.24 15.15
CA PRO A 42 8.56 33.54 15.72
C PRO A 42 7.48 34.59 15.48
N LEU A 43 6.56 34.36 14.53
CA LEU A 43 5.49 35.31 14.17
C LEU A 43 4.20 35.09 14.98
N CYS A 44 3.86 33.86 15.34
CA CYS A 44 2.58 33.56 15.97
C CYS A 44 2.69 32.79 17.29
N GLY A 45 3.91 32.46 17.75
CA GLY A 45 4.14 31.74 19.00
C GLY A 45 3.69 30.27 19.00
N VAL A 46 3.14 29.75 17.88
CA VAL A 46 2.70 28.36 17.81
C VAL A 46 3.91 27.43 17.85
N GLY A 47 3.95 26.57 18.87
CA GLY A 47 4.99 25.55 19.01
C GLY A 47 4.87 24.51 17.89
N LEU A 48 5.98 24.26 17.20
CA LEU A 48 6.09 23.13 16.29
C LEU A 48 6.24 21.88 17.15
N GLN A 49 5.20 21.06 17.16
CA GLN A 49 5.25 19.79 17.89
C GLN A 49 6.24 18.84 17.19
N VAL A 50 6.93 18.00 17.99
CA VAL A 50 7.80 16.93 17.47
C VAL A 50 7.03 16.15 16.41
N VAL A 51 7.68 15.94 15.26
CA VAL A 51 7.07 15.20 14.14
C VAL A 51 6.98 13.73 14.51
N ASP A 52 5.80 13.30 14.95
CA ASP A 52 5.49 11.90 15.24
C ASP A 52 5.03 11.23 13.94
N PRO A 53 5.58 10.06 13.53
CA PRO A 53 5.15 9.34 12.34
C PRO A 53 3.66 9.04 12.28
N ARG A 54 2.99 8.87 13.44
CA ARG A 54 1.54 8.67 13.53
C ARG A 54 0.71 9.83 12.97
N ARG A 55 1.29 11.02 12.85
CA ARG A 55 0.65 12.19 12.24
C ARG A 55 0.45 12.07 10.74
N PHE A 56 1.24 11.24 10.08
CA PHE A 56 1.12 11.00 8.64
C PHE A 56 0.15 9.86 8.31
N SER A 57 -0.48 9.25 9.30
CA SER A 57 -1.47 8.19 9.11
C SER A 57 -2.89 8.72 9.29
N PHE A 58 -3.69 8.66 8.25
CA PHE A 58 -5.12 8.97 8.32
C PHE A 58 -5.94 7.94 9.11
N ASN A 59 -5.35 6.79 9.46
CA ASN A 59 -5.96 5.80 10.36
C ASN A 59 -5.62 6.05 11.84
N SER A 60 -4.76 7.03 12.13
CA SER A 60 -4.40 7.43 13.48
C SER A 60 -5.16 8.69 13.89
N LYS A 61 -5.67 8.75 15.11
CA LYS A 61 -6.31 9.97 15.67
C LYS A 61 -5.35 11.18 15.67
N HIS A 62 -4.04 10.95 15.65
CA HIS A 62 -3.03 12.00 15.60
C HIS A 62 -2.88 12.64 14.22
N GLY A 63 -3.15 11.88 13.14
CA GLY A 63 -3.00 12.34 11.76
C GLY A 63 -4.32 12.56 11.03
N ALA A 64 -5.38 11.85 11.42
CA ALA A 64 -6.68 11.95 10.79
C ALA A 64 -7.28 13.36 10.86
N CYS A 65 -7.86 13.82 9.76
CA CYS A 65 -8.65 15.05 9.75
C CYS A 65 -9.81 14.96 10.76
N PRO A 66 -9.97 15.90 11.68
CA PRO A 66 -10.98 15.80 12.73
C PRO A 66 -12.42 15.91 12.21
N ALA A 67 -12.66 16.56 11.06
CA ALA A 67 -13.99 16.72 10.50
C ALA A 67 -14.53 15.46 9.81
N CYS A 68 -13.66 14.67 9.17
CA CYS A 68 -14.05 13.45 8.47
C CYS A 68 -13.44 12.18 9.10
N GLU A 69 -12.74 12.30 10.21
CA GLU A 69 -12.11 11.20 10.94
C GLU A 69 -11.20 10.32 10.05
N GLY A 70 -10.52 10.95 9.07
CA GLY A 70 -9.65 10.28 8.13
C GLY A 70 -10.35 9.62 6.94
N LEU A 71 -11.64 9.85 6.74
CA LEU A 71 -12.40 9.30 5.60
C LEU A 71 -12.20 10.10 4.30
N GLY A 72 -11.83 11.39 4.40
CA GLY A 72 -11.68 12.28 3.25
C GLY A 72 -13.01 12.77 2.67
N GLN A 73 -14.12 12.25 3.16
CA GLN A 73 -15.48 12.55 2.71
C GLN A 73 -16.42 12.70 3.91
N ILE A 74 -17.48 13.48 3.75
CA ILE A 74 -18.52 13.70 4.75
C ILE A 74 -19.87 13.31 4.14
N GLY A 75 -20.79 12.80 4.96
CA GLY A 75 -22.09 12.33 4.55
C GLY A 75 -22.13 10.84 4.21
N SER A 76 -23.29 10.34 3.80
CA SER A 76 -23.50 8.91 3.51
C SER A 76 -24.33 8.74 2.22
N GLY A 77 -24.13 7.61 1.53
CA GLY A 77 -24.87 7.28 0.34
C GLY A 77 -24.75 8.35 -0.76
N ARG A 78 -25.89 8.87 -1.25
CA ARG A 78 -25.94 9.87 -2.33
C ARG A 78 -25.53 11.29 -1.90
N THR A 79 -25.42 11.56 -0.61
CA THR A 79 -25.01 12.87 -0.06
C THR A 79 -23.52 12.94 0.27
N ARG A 80 -22.75 11.94 -0.15
CA ARG A 80 -21.31 11.89 0.10
C ARG A 80 -20.60 13.00 -0.67
N ALA A 81 -19.87 13.86 0.05
CA ALA A 81 -19.10 14.98 -0.52
C ALA A 81 -17.67 14.97 0.01
N ILE A 82 -16.75 15.54 -0.75
CA ILE A 82 -15.35 15.72 -0.31
C ILE A 82 -15.35 16.59 0.97
N CYS A 83 -14.56 16.20 1.95
CA CYS A 83 -14.41 16.95 3.18
C CYS A 83 -13.78 18.31 2.91
N SER A 84 -14.49 19.40 3.21
CA SER A 84 -14.03 20.77 2.98
C SER A 84 -12.85 21.17 3.87
N GLN A 85 -12.63 20.50 5.00
CA GLN A 85 -11.51 20.82 5.90
C GLN A 85 -10.17 20.25 5.40
N CYS A 86 -10.16 19.05 4.81
CA CYS A 86 -8.94 18.41 4.37
C CYS A 86 -8.83 18.25 2.84
N ASP A 87 -9.84 18.73 2.11
CA ASP A 87 -9.91 18.62 0.64
C ASP A 87 -9.59 17.20 0.13
N GLY A 88 -10.14 16.20 0.80
CA GLY A 88 -9.95 14.80 0.46
C GLY A 88 -8.61 14.17 0.89
N SER A 89 -7.68 14.94 1.44
CA SER A 89 -6.36 14.42 1.86
C SER A 89 -6.43 13.46 3.06
N ARG A 90 -7.55 13.48 3.79
CA ARG A 90 -7.78 12.64 4.98
C ARG A 90 -6.92 13.02 6.19
N LEU A 91 -5.98 13.94 6.06
CA LEU A 91 -4.98 14.31 7.03
C LEU A 91 -5.24 15.69 7.63
N ARG A 92 -4.66 15.95 8.81
CA ARG A 92 -4.60 17.26 9.44
C ARG A 92 -3.67 18.19 8.66
N ALA A 93 -3.91 19.50 8.77
CA ALA A 93 -3.08 20.52 8.11
C ALA A 93 -1.61 20.47 8.54
N GLU A 94 -1.33 20.12 9.80
CA GLU A 94 0.03 20.02 10.34
C GLU A 94 0.83 18.90 9.67
N ALA A 95 0.19 17.78 9.28
CA ALA A 95 0.84 16.72 8.51
C ALA A 95 1.17 17.17 7.08
N LEU A 96 0.29 18.00 6.49
CA LEU A 96 0.47 18.54 5.14
C LEU A 96 1.47 19.71 5.10
N ALA A 97 1.78 20.31 6.25
CA ALA A 97 2.83 21.32 6.35
C ALA A 97 4.25 20.74 6.21
N VAL A 98 4.42 19.44 6.51
CA VAL A 98 5.72 18.77 6.35
C VAL A 98 5.92 18.36 4.90
N LYS A 99 7.05 18.76 4.35
CA LYS A 99 7.42 18.49 2.95
C LYS A 99 8.78 17.80 2.87
N VAL A 100 8.90 16.90 1.91
CA VAL A 100 10.15 16.27 1.50
C VAL A 100 10.38 16.65 0.04
N ASP A 101 11.43 17.39 -0.25
CA ASP A 101 11.73 17.92 -1.58
C ASP A 101 10.52 18.65 -2.24
N GLY A 102 9.82 19.45 -1.43
CA GLY A 102 8.64 20.20 -1.86
C GLY A 102 7.32 19.43 -1.88
N TYR A 103 7.33 18.12 -1.80
CA TYR A 103 6.15 17.25 -1.81
C TYR A 103 5.62 17.01 -0.40
N THR A 104 4.31 17.12 -0.21
CA THR A 104 3.62 16.62 0.97
C THR A 104 3.40 15.11 0.83
N ILE A 105 3.08 14.40 1.92
CA ILE A 105 2.67 13.00 1.83
C ILE A 105 1.45 12.82 0.92
N TRP A 106 0.53 13.79 0.91
CA TRP A 106 -0.66 13.74 0.04
C TRP A 106 -0.28 13.82 -1.43
N ASP A 107 0.65 14.69 -1.79
CA ASP A 107 1.15 14.79 -3.16
C ASP A 107 1.79 13.48 -3.63
N MET A 108 2.42 12.73 -2.74
CA MET A 108 3.03 11.43 -3.06
C MET A 108 1.98 10.32 -3.23
N VAL A 109 0.91 10.29 -2.41
CA VAL A 109 0.00 9.14 -2.34
C VAL A 109 -1.28 9.26 -3.19
N ARG A 110 -1.61 10.47 -3.68
CA ARG A 110 -2.84 10.70 -4.45
C ARG A 110 -2.74 10.28 -5.92
N HIS A 111 -1.54 10.13 -6.44
CA HIS A 111 -1.29 9.75 -7.82
C HIS A 111 -1.36 8.23 -8.04
N PRO A 112 -1.51 7.76 -9.29
CA PRO A 112 -1.30 6.35 -9.62
C PRO A 112 0.04 5.84 -9.14
N LEU A 113 0.13 4.55 -8.80
CA LEU A 113 1.36 3.94 -8.24
C LEU A 113 2.58 4.12 -9.14
N GLY A 114 2.39 4.18 -10.47
CA GLY A 114 3.48 4.45 -11.41
C GLY A 114 4.08 5.84 -11.20
N ASP A 115 3.22 6.86 -11.10
CA ASP A 115 3.64 8.25 -10.88
C ASP A 115 4.23 8.43 -9.48
N THR A 116 3.62 7.79 -8.47
CA THR A 116 4.17 7.77 -7.10
C THR A 116 5.59 7.20 -7.08
N ALA A 117 5.84 6.11 -7.79
CA ALA A 117 7.17 5.50 -7.89
C ALA A 117 8.18 6.44 -8.56
N ALA A 118 7.77 7.14 -9.62
CA ALA A 118 8.61 8.14 -10.29
C ALA A 118 8.94 9.33 -9.36
N ILE A 119 7.94 9.90 -8.68
CA ILE A 119 8.16 10.98 -7.70
C ILE A 119 9.18 10.55 -6.64
N LEU A 120 9.04 9.34 -6.08
CA LEU A 120 9.94 8.84 -5.05
C LEU A 120 11.36 8.54 -5.57
N ALA A 121 11.51 8.19 -6.86
CA ALA A 121 12.81 7.97 -7.48
C ALA A 121 13.58 9.28 -7.74
N ASP A 122 12.85 10.35 -8.04
CA ASP A 122 13.40 11.65 -8.41
C ASP A 122 13.64 12.58 -7.20
N LEU A 123 13.35 12.12 -5.95
CA LEU A 123 13.53 12.94 -4.75
C LEU A 123 14.98 13.38 -4.57
N SER A 124 15.20 14.70 -4.50
CA SER A 124 16.48 15.31 -4.19
C SER A 124 16.64 15.50 -2.69
N LEU A 125 17.44 14.65 -2.05
CA LEU A 125 17.65 14.67 -0.61
C LEU A 125 19.04 15.21 -0.25
N PRO A 126 19.17 16.00 0.83
CA PRO A 126 20.46 16.44 1.36
C PRO A 126 21.35 15.23 1.69
N ALA A 127 22.66 15.38 1.46
CA ALA A 127 23.63 14.30 1.65
C ALA A 127 23.55 13.66 3.05
N GLU A 128 23.30 14.48 4.08
CA GLU A 128 23.17 14.03 5.47
C GLU A 128 21.95 13.13 5.73
N LYS A 129 20.90 13.26 4.89
CA LYS A 129 19.67 12.50 5.02
C LYS A 129 19.66 11.22 4.18
N ARG A 130 20.53 11.13 3.18
CA ARG A 130 20.59 9.97 2.26
C ARG A 130 20.81 8.64 2.96
N PRO A 131 21.74 8.48 3.92
CA PRO A 131 21.98 7.20 4.58
C PRO A 131 20.75 6.63 5.29
N ILE A 132 19.82 7.51 5.72
CA ILE A 132 18.57 7.12 6.37
C ILE A 132 17.49 6.87 5.32
N ALA A 133 17.42 7.71 4.28
CA ALA A 133 16.34 7.69 3.30
C ALA A 133 16.50 6.58 2.25
N GLU A 134 17.70 6.32 1.78
CA GLU A 134 17.97 5.32 0.72
C GLU A 134 17.42 3.92 1.04
N PRO A 135 17.66 3.33 2.23
CA PRO A 135 17.07 2.03 2.56
C PRO A 135 15.54 2.04 2.60
N LEU A 136 14.94 3.14 3.10
CA LEU A 136 13.49 3.29 3.15
C LEU A 136 12.88 3.43 1.77
N LEU A 137 13.50 4.24 0.91
CA LEU A 137 13.06 4.42 -0.48
C LEU A 137 13.18 3.12 -1.28
N ALA A 138 14.27 2.36 -1.10
CA ALA A 138 14.46 1.07 -1.74
C ALA A 138 13.35 0.08 -1.36
N GLU A 139 12.99 0.02 -0.08
CA GLU A 139 11.90 -0.84 0.40
C GLU A 139 10.54 -0.41 -0.16
N ILE A 140 10.25 0.91 -0.18
CA ILE A 140 9.01 1.44 -0.74
C ILE A 140 8.95 1.15 -2.25
N GLN A 141 10.02 1.39 -2.99
CA GLN A 141 10.11 1.11 -4.44
C GLN A 141 9.89 -0.37 -4.74
N SER A 142 10.47 -1.26 -3.95
CA SER A 142 10.26 -2.71 -4.08
C SER A 142 8.78 -3.07 -3.92
N ARG A 143 8.10 -2.54 -2.90
CA ARG A 143 6.67 -2.80 -2.67
C ARG A 143 5.78 -2.22 -3.77
N LEU A 144 6.10 -1.02 -4.26
CA LEU A 144 5.39 -0.43 -5.40
C LEU A 144 5.57 -1.26 -6.67
N ALA A 145 6.78 -1.78 -6.91
CA ALA A 145 7.05 -2.65 -8.04
C ALA A 145 6.19 -3.93 -8.01
N PHE A 146 6.02 -4.57 -6.84
CA PHE A 146 5.12 -5.73 -6.70
C PHE A 146 3.66 -5.39 -7.03
N LEU A 147 3.16 -4.25 -6.56
CA LEU A 147 1.81 -3.80 -6.90
C LEU A 147 1.66 -3.56 -8.42
N GLN A 148 2.66 -2.97 -9.06
CA GLN A 148 2.67 -2.73 -10.50
C GLN A 148 2.73 -4.04 -11.29
N GLN A 149 3.56 -5.01 -10.86
CA GLN A 149 3.65 -6.35 -11.44
C GLN A 149 2.31 -7.10 -11.41
N LEU A 150 1.47 -6.81 -10.44
CA LEU A 150 0.13 -7.39 -10.32
C LEU A 150 -0.96 -6.60 -11.07
N GLY A 151 -0.57 -5.69 -11.99
CA GLY A 151 -1.50 -4.91 -12.79
C GLY A 151 -2.26 -3.84 -12.02
N LEU A 152 -1.74 -3.39 -10.87
CA LEU A 152 -2.39 -2.39 -10.01
C LEU A 152 -1.80 -0.98 -10.18
N ALA A 153 -0.99 -0.74 -11.22
CA ALA A 153 -0.30 0.54 -11.45
C ALA A 153 -1.23 1.76 -11.50
N TYR A 154 -2.50 1.57 -11.89
CA TYR A 154 -3.52 2.62 -11.98
C TYR A 154 -4.14 3.01 -10.64
N LEU A 155 -3.96 2.21 -9.59
CA LEU A 155 -4.45 2.53 -8.25
C LEU A 155 -3.60 3.62 -7.61
N SER A 156 -4.20 4.39 -6.70
CA SER A 156 -3.48 5.30 -5.82
C SER A 156 -3.43 4.76 -4.39
N LEU A 157 -2.37 5.11 -3.65
CA LEU A 157 -2.25 4.74 -2.23
C LEU A 157 -3.30 5.42 -1.33
N SER A 158 -3.88 6.51 -1.82
CA SER A 158 -4.97 7.22 -1.13
C SER A 158 -6.33 6.56 -1.29
N ARG A 159 -6.48 5.60 -2.22
CA ARG A 159 -7.74 4.93 -2.48
C ARG A 159 -8.20 4.13 -1.26
N SER A 160 -9.47 4.27 -0.91
CA SER A 160 -10.06 3.55 0.22
C SER A 160 -10.25 2.07 -0.11
N GLY A 161 -9.89 1.20 0.83
CA GLY A 161 -9.93 -0.26 0.63
C GLY A 161 -11.31 -0.83 0.36
N ASP A 162 -12.37 -0.18 0.87
CA ASP A 162 -13.78 -0.54 0.64
C ASP A 162 -14.25 -0.25 -0.80
N THR A 163 -13.48 0.49 -1.57
CA THR A 163 -13.76 0.80 -2.99
C THR A 163 -13.07 -0.16 -3.95
N LEU A 164 -12.23 -1.06 -3.45
CA LEU A 164 -11.54 -2.05 -4.26
C LEU A 164 -12.50 -3.16 -4.69
N SER A 165 -12.39 -3.60 -5.93
CA SER A 165 -13.03 -4.83 -6.38
C SER A 165 -12.42 -6.05 -5.67
N GLY A 166 -13.13 -7.19 -5.65
CA GLY A 166 -12.62 -8.43 -5.06
C GLY A 166 -11.25 -8.83 -5.63
N GLY A 167 -11.08 -8.77 -6.95
CA GLY A 167 -9.81 -9.07 -7.60
C GLY A 167 -8.70 -8.06 -7.27
N GLU A 168 -9.00 -6.75 -7.17
CA GLU A 168 -8.02 -5.75 -6.73
C GLU A 168 -7.56 -6.01 -5.31
N ALA A 169 -8.50 -6.27 -4.39
CA ALA A 169 -8.19 -6.57 -2.99
C ALA A 169 -7.34 -7.84 -2.84
N GLN A 170 -7.64 -8.88 -3.63
CA GLN A 170 -6.86 -10.12 -3.66
C GLN A 170 -5.43 -9.87 -4.14
N ARG A 171 -5.24 -9.11 -5.23
CA ARG A 171 -3.91 -8.76 -5.75
C ARG A 171 -3.11 -7.87 -4.79
N VAL A 172 -3.75 -6.93 -4.10
CA VAL A 172 -3.08 -6.14 -3.04
C VAL A 172 -2.55 -7.05 -1.92
N ARG A 173 -3.34 -8.05 -1.49
CA ARG A 173 -2.88 -9.05 -0.50
C ARG A 173 -1.71 -9.87 -1.04
N LEU A 174 -1.78 -10.29 -2.31
CA LEU A 174 -0.71 -11.04 -2.95
C LEU A 174 0.59 -10.21 -3.04
N ALA A 175 0.50 -8.92 -3.40
CA ALA A 175 1.65 -8.01 -3.40
C ALA A 175 2.31 -7.91 -2.03
N ALA A 176 1.50 -7.83 -0.96
CA ALA A 176 2.00 -7.81 0.41
C ALA A 176 2.76 -9.11 0.77
N GLN A 177 2.32 -10.25 0.24
CA GLN A 177 2.98 -11.54 0.45
C GLN A 177 4.28 -11.66 -0.34
N LEU A 178 4.33 -11.16 -1.58
CA LEU A 178 5.56 -11.09 -2.38
C LEU A 178 6.66 -10.30 -1.64
N GLY A 179 6.27 -9.20 -0.99
CA GLY A 179 7.18 -8.37 -0.19
C GLY A 179 7.55 -8.94 1.18
N SER A 180 6.88 -10.01 1.65
CA SER A 180 7.13 -10.56 3.00
C SER A 180 8.35 -11.47 3.10
N HIS A 181 8.91 -11.91 1.96
CA HIS A 181 10.01 -12.89 1.88
C HIS A 181 9.74 -14.21 2.64
N LEU A 182 8.47 -14.55 2.90
CA LEU A 182 8.11 -15.81 3.54
C LEU A 182 8.37 -17.00 2.61
N THR A 183 8.81 -18.12 3.19
CA THR A 183 9.03 -19.40 2.53
C THR A 183 8.25 -20.52 3.24
N GLY A 184 7.93 -21.60 2.50
CA GLY A 184 7.18 -22.73 3.09
C GLY A 184 5.70 -22.45 3.34
N VAL A 185 5.14 -21.42 2.72
CA VAL A 185 3.72 -21.05 2.85
C VAL A 185 2.91 -21.67 1.69
N CYS A 186 1.66 -22.05 1.97
CA CYS A 186 0.69 -22.43 0.93
C CYS A 186 -0.26 -21.25 0.68
N TYR A 187 -0.22 -20.72 -0.54
CA TYR A 187 -1.15 -19.68 -1.01
C TYR A 187 -2.31 -20.31 -1.77
N VAL A 188 -3.52 -19.99 -1.36
CA VAL A 188 -4.76 -20.41 -2.04
C VAL A 188 -5.40 -19.21 -2.70
N LEU A 189 -5.54 -19.26 -4.01
CA LEU A 189 -6.06 -18.18 -4.84
C LEU A 189 -7.28 -18.68 -5.63
N ASP A 190 -8.35 -17.91 -5.59
CA ASP A 190 -9.58 -18.19 -6.31
C ASP A 190 -9.75 -17.18 -7.43
N GLU A 191 -9.71 -17.66 -8.68
CA GLU A 191 -9.84 -16.88 -9.91
C GLU A 191 -9.01 -15.57 -9.92
N PRO A 192 -7.69 -15.60 -9.64
CA PRO A 192 -6.89 -14.37 -9.50
C PRO A 192 -6.71 -13.60 -10.81
N THR A 193 -7.03 -14.21 -11.96
CA THR A 193 -6.98 -13.59 -13.29
C THR A 193 -8.23 -12.80 -13.66
N ILE A 194 -9.30 -12.89 -12.85
CA ILE A 194 -10.57 -12.25 -13.17
C ILE A 194 -10.41 -10.73 -13.34
N GLY A 195 -10.92 -10.20 -14.45
CA GLY A 195 -10.87 -8.76 -14.77
C GLY A 195 -9.48 -8.23 -15.14
N LEU A 196 -8.51 -9.11 -15.41
CA LEU A 196 -7.20 -8.72 -15.93
C LEU A 196 -7.20 -8.63 -17.46
N HIS A 197 -6.46 -7.64 -17.96
CA HIS A 197 -6.08 -7.60 -19.37
C HIS A 197 -5.01 -8.67 -19.65
N ALA A 198 -4.93 -9.22 -20.86
CA ALA A 198 -3.99 -10.28 -21.24
C ALA A 198 -2.52 -9.96 -20.89
N ARG A 199 -2.11 -8.68 -20.94
CA ARG A 199 -0.78 -8.24 -20.55
C ARG A 199 -0.53 -8.43 -19.05
N ASP A 200 -1.52 -8.04 -18.23
CA ASP A 200 -1.39 -8.08 -16.77
C ASP A 200 -1.49 -9.52 -16.25
N HIS A 201 -2.18 -10.39 -17.00
CA HIS A 201 -2.23 -11.82 -16.75
C HIS A 201 -0.84 -12.47 -16.74
N LYS A 202 -0.01 -12.18 -17.74
CA LYS A 202 1.37 -12.69 -17.80
C LYS A 202 2.22 -12.20 -16.63
N MET A 203 2.01 -10.96 -16.21
CA MET A 203 2.70 -10.38 -15.05
C MET A 203 2.30 -11.10 -13.76
N LEU A 204 1.00 -11.39 -13.56
CA LEU A 204 0.52 -12.17 -12.44
C LEU A 204 1.13 -13.58 -12.42
N LEU A 205 1.13 -14.30 -13.55
CA LEU A 205 1.73 -15.63 -13.65
C LEU A 205 3.24 -15.60 -13.32
N GLY A 206 3.96 -14.56 -13.77
CA GLY A 206 5.35 -14.34 -13.41
C GLY A 206 5.55 -14.22 -11.89
N ALA A 207 4.72 -13.40 -11.23
CA ALA A 207 4.75 -13.20 -9.79
C ALA A 207 4.43 -14.50 -9.00
N LEU A 208 3.45 -15.29 -9.46
CA LEU A 208 3.11 -16.59 -8.84
C LEU A 208 4.26 -17.59 -8.97
N LYS A 209 4.92 -17.64 -10.13
CA LYS A 209 6.11 -18.48 -10.33
C LYS A 209 7.27 -18.07 -9.43
N GLU A 210 7.50 -16.76 -9.28
CA GLU A 210 8.50 -16.25 -8.35
C GLU A 210 8.23 -16.66 -6.90
N LEU A 211 6.97 -16.58 -6.43
CA LEU A 211 6.57 -17.06 -5.10
C LEU A 211 6.84 -18.57 -4.95
N ARG A 212 6.49 -19.39 -5.95
CA ARG A 212 6.77 -20.83 -5.96
C ARG A 212 8.28 -21.09 -5.88
N ASP A 213 9.05 -20.42 -6.70
CA ASP A 213 10.51 -20.64 -6.80
C ASP A 213 11.25 -20.23 -5.52
N ARG A 214 10.63 -19.38 -4.69
CA ARG A 214 11.08 -19.08 -3.32
C ARG A 214 10.77 -20.17 -2.30
N GLY A 215 10.21 -21.33 -2.71
CA GLY A 215 9.92 -22.48 -1.84
C GLY A 215 8.53 -22.47 -1.25
N ASN A 216 7.57 -21.81 -1.90
CA ASN A 216 6.16 -21.81 -1.49
C ASN A 216 5.34 -22.77 -2.36
N SER A 217 4.16 -23.14 -1.87
CA SER A 217 3.14 -23.87 -2.63
C SER A 217 2.04 -22.91 -3.06
N ILE A 218 1.64 -22.98 -4.33
CA ILE A 218 0.58 -22.11 -4.87
C ILE A 218 -0.54 -23.00 -5.37
N LEU A 219 -1.72 -22.91 -4.74
CA LEU A 219 -2.95 -23.56 -5.17
C LEU A 219 -3.86 -22.51 -5.82
N VAL A 220 -4.17 -22.69 -7.10
CA VAL A 220 -4.99 -21.75 -7.85
C VAL A 220 -6.24 -22.46 -8.36
N VAL A 221 -7.40 -21.89 -8.11
CA VAL A 221 -8.65 -22.29 -8.76
C VAL A 221 -8.80 -21.39 -9.99
N GLU A 222 -8.77 -21.98 -11.18
CA GLU A 222 -8.78 -21.23 -12.43
C GLU A 222 -9.40 -21.99 -13.59
N HIS A 223 -9.88 -21.24 -14.57
CA HIS A 223 -10.42 -21.75 -15.83
C HIS A 223 -9.71 -21.14 -17.05
N ASP A 224 -8.74 -20.27 -16.83
CA ASP A 224 -7.96 -19.64 -17.88
C ASP A 224 -6.90 -20.59 -18.47
N GLU A 225 -6.82 -20.60 -19.81
CA GLU A 225 -5.96 -21.52 -20.54
C GLU A 225 -4.48 -21.28 -20.27
N GLU A 226 -4.01 -20.02 -20.20
CA GLU A 226 -2.58 -19.71 -19.97
C GLU A 226 -2.16 -20.13 -18.56
N THR A 227 -3.03 -19.94 -17.57
CA THR A 227 -2.79 -20.34 -16.18
C THR A 227 -2.72 -21.86 -16.05
N ILE A 228 -3.66 -22.60 -16.67
CA ILE A 228 -3.67 -24.06 -16.67
C ILE A 228 -2.40 -24.62 -17.34
N ARG A 229 -1.96 -24.04 -18.48
CA ARG A 229 -0.72 -24.43 -19.15
C ARG A 229 0.54 -24.16 -18.33
N ALA A 230 0.48 -23.14 -17.46
CA ALA A 230 1.62 -22.73 -16.63
C ALA A 230 1.76 -23.53 -15.33
N ALA A 231 0.74 -24.33 -14.98
CA ALA A 231 0.72 -25.12 -13.76
C ALA A 231 1.67 -26.32 -13.84
N ASP A 232 2.35 -26.61 -12.74
CA ASP A 232 3.20 -27.81 -12.60
C ASP A 232 2.37 -29.09 -12.41
N HIS A 233 1.18 -28.93 -11.77
CA HIS A 233 0.24 -30.02 -11.52
C HIS A 233 -1.18 -29.48 -11.62
N ILE A 234 -2.08 -30.25 -12.22
CA ILE A 234 -3.47 -29.87 -12.44
C ILE A 234 -4.37 -30.93 -11.82
N ILE A 235 -5.39 -30.51 -11.10
CA ILE A 235 -6.45 -31.36 -10.57
C ILE A 235 -7.74 -30.95 -11.26
N ASP A 236 -8.25 -31.80 -12.16
CA ASP A 236 -9.48 -31.56 -12.92
C ASP A 236 -10.66 -32.15 -12.17
N LEU A 237 -11.62 -31.27 -11.83
CA LEU A 237 -12.82 -31.64 -11.08
C LEU A 237 -14.03 -31.65 -12.02
N GLY A 238 -14.86 -32.69 -11.92
CA GLY A 238 -16.03 -32.85 -12.75
C GLY A 238 -16.79 -34.13 -12.44
N PRO A 239 -17.48 -34.72 -13.47
CA PRO A 239 -17.69 -34.24 -14.84
C PRO A 239 -18.75 -33.13 -14.97
N GLY A 240 -19.63 -32.99 -13.98
CA GLY A 240 -20.70 -31.99 -13.95
C GLY A 240 -20.46 -30.90 -12.89
N ALA A 241 -21.56 -30.20 -12.53
CA ALA A 241 -21.59 -29.19 -11.48
C ALA A 241 -22.60 -29.59 -10.38
N GLY A 242 -22.51 -28.96 -9.22
CA GLY A 242 -23.40 -29.20 -8.10
C GLY A 242 -23.32 -30.65 -7.58
N GLN A 243 -24.45 -31.33 -7.48
CA GLN A 243 -24.53 -32.70 -6.94
C GLN A 243 -23.85 -33.74 -7.83
N ASP A 244 -23.73 -33.49 -9.12
CA ASP A 244 -23.11 -34.36 -10.13
C ASP A 244 -21.63 -34.04 -10.38
N GLY A 245 -21.06 -33.10 -9.64
CA GLY A 245 -19.69 -32.62 -9.75
C GLY A 245 -18.83 -32.93 -8.54
N GLY A 246 -17.67 -32.30 -8.48
CA GLY A 246 -16.78 -32.37 -7.32
C GLY A 246 -15.92 -33.65 -7.22
N HIS A 247 -15.95 -34.52 -8.24
CA HIS A 247 -15.09 -35.70 -8.30
C HIS A 247 -13.79 -35.37 -9.04
N VAL A 248 -12.66 -35.95 -8.59
CA VAL A 248 -11.40 -35.82 -9.33
C VAL A 248 -11.51 -36.71 -10.59
N VAL A 249 -11.50 -36.05 -11.75
CA VAL A 249 -11.59 -36.70 -13.07
C VAL A 249 -10.19 -37.06 -13.57
N ALA A 250 -9.23 -36.17 -13.37
CA ALA A 250 -7.82 -36.35 -13.71
C ALA A 250 -6.94 -35.56 -12.74
N ALA A 251 -5.73 -36.05 -12.49
CA ALA A 251 -4.70 -35.34 -11.73
C ALA A 251 -3.33 -35.65 -12.35
N GLY A 252 -2.53 -34.60 -12.60
CA GLY A 252 -1.22 -34.71 -13.23
C GLY A 252 -0.86 -33.47 -14.02
N ASP A 253 0.07 -33.61 -14.94
CA ASP A 253 0.39 -32.57 -15.90
C ASP A 253 -0.69 -32.46 -17.01
N LEU A 254 -0.58 -31.45 -17.85
CA LEU A 254 -1.53 -31.22 -18.94
C LEU A 254 -1.65 -32.42 -19.89
N SER A 255 -0.58 -33.21 -20.07
CA SER A 255 -0.59 -34.39 -20.94
C SER A 255 -1.45 -35.52 -20.39
N VAL A 256 -1.54 -35.66 -19.07
CA VAL A 256 -2.42 -36.60 -18.39
C VAL A 256 -3.87 -36.23 -18.61
N LEU A 257 -4.23 -34.95 -18.43
CA LEU A 257 -5.58 -34.47 -18.68
C LEU A 257 -6.00 -34.71 -20.13
N GLN A 258 -5.13 -34.38 -21.08
CA GLN A 258 -5.39 -34.60 -22.50
C GLN A 258 -5.63 -36.07 -22.86
N LYS A 259 -5.00 -37.01 -22.16
CA LYS A 259 -5.18 -38.45 -22.38
C LYS A 259 -6.42 -39.02 -21.68
N THR A 260 -6.99 -38.30 -20.71
CA THR A 260 -8.13 -38.74 -19.93
C THR A 260 -9.45 -38.47 -20.67
N PRO A 261 -10.20 -39.50 -21.12
CA PRO A 261 -11.40 -39.30 -21.94
C PRO A 261 -12.53 -38.55 -21.28
N ARG A 262 -12.60 -38.59 -19.95
CA ARG A 262 -13.62 -37.93 -19.13
C ARG A 262 -13.27 -36.48 -18.78
N SER A 263 -12.06 -36.01 -19.07
CA SER A 263 -11.62 -34.65 -18.81
C SER A 263 -12.11 -33.71 -19.92
N VAL A 264 -13.09 -32.87 -19.58
CA VAL A 264 -13.59 -31.81 -20.46
C VAL A 264 -12.49 -30.77 -20.71
N THR A 265 -11.76 -30.42 -19.67
CA THR A 265 -10.60 -29.52 -19.71
C THR A 265 -9.54 -30.09 -20.66
N GLY A 266 -9.16 -31.34 -20.52
CA GLY A 266 -8.19 -32.01 -21.39
C GLY A 266 -8.62 -32.07 -22.85
N ALA A 267 -9.90 -32.27 -23.13
CA ALA A 267 -10.48 -32.26 -24.47
C ALA A 267 -10.40 -30.86 -25.13
N SER A 268 -10.66 -29.80 -24.37
CA SER A 268 -10.55 -28.42 -24.85
C SER A 268 -9.13 -28.10 -25.33
N PHE A 269 -8.12 -28.55 -24.61
CA PHE A 269 -6.69 -28.35 -24.98
C PHE A 269 -6.21 -29.16 -26.20
N LYS A 270 -7.02 -30.13 -26.66
CA LYS A 270 -6.76 -30.86 -27.92
C LYS A 270 -7.35 -30.16 -29.15
N GLY A 271 -8.04 -29.02 -28.98
CA GLY A 271 -8.79 -28.38 -30.07
C GLY A 271 -10.06 -29.15 -30.49
N GLN A 272 -10.50 -30.09 -29.64
CA GLN A 272 -11.77 -30.80 -29.84
C GLN A 272 -12.83 -30.11 -29.01
N THR A 273 -13.81 -29.49 -29.65
CA THR A 273 -15.00 -28.94 -28.97
C THR A 273 -15.72 -30.10 -28.27
N PRO A 274 -15.88 -30.12 -26.93
CA PRO A 274 -16.62 -31.19 -26.28
C PRO A 274 -18.07 -31.14 -26.78
N ARG A 275 -18.58 -32.26 -27.29
CA ARG A 275 -20.03 -32.41 -27.56
C ARG A 275 -20.72 -32.51 -26.19
N ILE A 276 -21.36 -31.42 -25.79
CA ILE A 276 -22.26 -31.43 -24.63
C ILE A 276 -23.49 -32.20 -25.08
N THR A 277 -23.58 -33.49 -24.76
CA THR A 277 -24.80 -34.26 -24.86
C THR A 277 -25.68 -33.86 -23.68
N SER A 278 -26.66 -33.00 -23.90
CA SER A 278 -27.78 -32.79 -22.97
C SER A 278 -28.56 -34.09 -22.84
N ARG A 279 -28.61 -34.66 -21.65
CA ARG A 279 -29.61 -35.58 -21.19
C ARG A 279 -30.54 -34.87 -20.23
#